data_91e1f49422de46689f61bdbd5d4721f7
#
_entry.id   91e1f49422de46689f61bdbd5d4721f7
#
_cell.length_a   1.000
_cell.length_b   1.000
_cell.length_c   1.000
_cell.angle_alpha   90.00
_cell.angle_beta   90.00
_cell.angle_gamma   90.00
#
_symmetry.space_group_name_H-M   'P 1'
#
loop_
_entity.id
_entity.type
_entity.pdbx_description
1 polymer ?
#
loop_
_entity_poly.entity_id
_entity_poly.type
_entity_poly.pdbx_seq_one_letter_code
_entity_poly.pdbx_strand_id
1 'polypeptide(L)'
;MRIFEIVKENVNLREAAELYGIDVNRYGKALCPFHNDRNPSLYVADDHYYCFACGEHGDVIDFAGRLFQLSLYDAARKLMADFHLSPDKPPSAAALHAKRIRTEAQQLMENERLCFFVLSDYARVLRYWKVRYAPQSPDEPVHARFVEATGGDRKSGSAGMPRPI
;
A
#
# COMPACT_ATOMS: atom_id res chain seq x y z
N MET A 1 -19.77 -9.29 -17.50
CA MET A 1 -19.29 -8.62 -16.28
C MET A 1 -18.61 -9.60 -15.33
N ARG A 2 -19.21 -10.72 -15.02
CA ARG A 2 -18.68 -11.70 -14.05
C ARG A 2 -17.25 -12.21 -14.30
N ILE A 3 -16.81 -12.34 -15.55
CA ILE A 3 -15.48 -12.84 -15.92
C ILE A 3 -14.34 -11.93 -15.42
N PHE A 4 -14.51 -10.60 -15.51
CA PHE A 4 -13.50 -9.62 -15.05
C PHE A 4 -13.34 -9.65 -13.53
N GLU A 5 -14.46 -9.76 -12.80
CA GLU A 5 -14.46 -9.85 -11.33
C GLU A 5 -13.75 -11.12 -10.87
N ILE A 6 -14.08 -12.27 -11.50
CA ILE A 6 -13.46 -13.55 -11.18
C ILE A 6 -11.94 -13.48 -11.38
N VAL A 7 -11.47 -12.92 -12.50
CA VAL A 7 -10.04 -12.77 -12.77
C VAL A 7 -9.38 -11.87 -11.74
N LYS A 8 -9.91 -10.68 -11.51
CA LYS A 8 -9.34 -9.72 -10.53
C LYS A 8 -9.31 -10.24 -9.10
N GLU A 9 -10.26 -11.11 -8.74
CA GLU A 9 -10.33 -11.69 -7.41
C GLU A 9 -9.39 -12.88 -7.20
N ASN A 10 -9.06 -13.62 -8.26
CA ASN A 10 -8.35 -14.89 -8.15
C ASN A 10 -6.96 -14.90 -8.79
N VAL A 11 -6.61 -13.92 -9.61
CA VAL A 11 -5.31 -13.83 -10.28
C VAL A 11 -4.48 -12.70 -9.66
N ASN A 12 -3.33 -13.06 -9.16
CA ASN A 12 -2.32 -12.10 -8.73
C ASN A 12 -1.52 -11.65 -9.95
N LEU A 13 -1.35 -10.35 -10.12
CA LEU A 13 -0.60 -9.81 -11.24
C LEU A 13 0.86 -10.27 -11.25
N ARG A 14 1.50 -10.38 -10.09
CA ARG A 14 2.88 -10.86 -9.99
C ARG A 14 3.00 -12.31 -10.45
N GLU A 15 2.09 -13.17 -10.01
CA GLU A 15 2.04 -14.57 -10.46
C GLU A 15 1.80 -14.67 -11.98
N ALA A 16 0.92 -13.81 -12.53
CA ALA A 16 0.68 -13.74 -13.97
C ALA A 16 1.93 -13.25 -14.74
N ALA A 17 2.64 -12.24 -14.24
CA ALA A 17 3.87 -11.76 -14.85
C ALA A 17 4.95 -12.84 -14.87
N GLU A 18 5.14 -13.56 -13.77
CA GLU A 18 6.08 -14.67 -13.66
C GLU A 18 5.70 -15.85 -14.60
N LEU A 19 4.40 -16.20 -14.66
CA LEU A 19 3.88 -17.21 -15.57
C LEU A 19 4.16 -16.85 -17.04
N TYR A 20 4.11 -15.56 -17.38
CA TYR A 20 4.39 -15.07 -18.73
C TYR A 20 5.86 -14.75 -18.97
N GLY A 21 6.75 -15.20 -18.10
CA GLY A 21 8.20 -15.14 -18.28
C GLY A 21 8.83 -13.79 -17.94
N ILE A 22 8.13 -12.95 -17.17
CA ILE A 22 8.67 -11.68 -16.69
C ILE A 22 9.22 -11.88 -15.28
N ASP A 23 10.53 -11.75 -15.15
CA ASP A 23 11.25 -11.94 -13.89
C ASP A 23 11.06 -10.73 -12.97
N VAL A 24 10.24 -10.89 -11.93
CA VAL A 24 9.92 -9.86 -10.95
C VAL A 24 10.79 -10.06 -9.71
N ASN A 25 11.70 -9.13 -9.45
CA ASN A 25 12.57 -9.23 -8.30
C ASN A 25 11.81 -9.07 -6.96
N ARG A 26 12.51 -9.33 -5.84
CA ARG A 26 11.95 -9.24 -4.47
C ARG A 26 11.34 -7.87 -4.11
N TYR A 27 11.70 -6.80 -4.83
CA TYR A 27 11.20 -5.45 -4.63
C TYR A 27 10.03 -5.10 -5.56
N GLY A 28 9.49 -6.07 -6.29
CA GLY A 28 8.41 -5.86 -7.26
C GLY A 28 8.85 -5.17 -8.55
N LYS A 29 10.15 -5.18 -8.88
CA LYS A 29 10.66 -4.54 -10.10
C LYS A 29 11.04 -5.56 -11.17
N ALA A 30 10.73 -5.24 -12.42
CA ALA A 30 11.04 -6.04 -13.61
C ALA A 30 11.43 -5.15 -14.79
N LEU A 31 11.98 -5.75 -15.84
CA LEU A 31 12.11 -5.10 -17.13
C LEU A 31 10.71 -4.95 -17.76
N CYS A 32 10.43 -3.80 -18.32
CA CYS A 32 9.14 -3.54 -18.93
C CYS A 32 9.03 -4.22 -20.30
N PRO A 33 8.01 -5.07 -20.55
CA PRO A 33 7.83 -5.72 -21.85
C PRO A 33 7.24 -4.79 -22.92
N PHE A 34 6.79 -3.59 -22.53
CA PHE A 34 6.04 -2.68 -23.43
C PHE A 34 6.92 -1.65 -24.13
N HIS A 35 8.21 -1.57 -23.77
CA HIS A 35 9.21 -0.75 -24.43
C HIS A 35 10.60 -1.42 -24.34
N ASN A 36 11.58 -0.91 -25.09
CA ASN A 36 12.95 -1.43 -25.01
C ASN A 36 13.62 -0.97 -23.70
N ASP A 37 13.42 -1.74 -22.64
CA ASP A 37 13.91 -1.46 -21.29
C ASP A 37 15.27 -2.10 -21.05
N ARG A 38 16.22 -1.33 -20.52
CA ARG A 38 17.55 -1.81 -20.13
C ARG A 38 17.75 -1.87 -18.62
N ASN A 39 16.89 -1.17 -17.87
CA ASN A 39 16.95 -1.11 -16.42
C ASN A 39 15.54 -1.36 -15.89
N PRO A 40 15.36 -2.16 -14.82
CA PRO A 40 14.04 -2.48 -14.26
C PRO A 40 13.23 -1.23 -13.94
N SER A 41 12.33 -0.83 -14.82
CA SER A 41 11.48 0.35 -14.69
C SER A 41 10.00 0.00 -14.46
N LEU A 42 9.62 -1.26 -14.63
CA LEU A 42 8.28 -1.77 -14.33
C LEU A 42 8.18 -2.12 -12.85
N TYR A 43 7.23 -1.52 -12.17
CA TYR A 43 6.80 -1.93 -10.83
C TYR A 43 5.57 -2.81 -10.95
N VAL A 44 5.61 -3.98 -10.32
CA VAL A 44 4.54 -4.98 -10.31
C VAL A 44 4.13 -5.21 -8.86
N ALA A 45 2.92 -4.77 -8.53
CA ALA A 45 2.24 -5.07 -7.29
C ALA A 45 1.34 -6.31 -7.46
N ASP A 46 0.58 -6.66 -6.44
CA ASP A 46 -0.34 -7.81 -6.50
C ASP A 46 -1.55 -7.55 -7.39
N ASP A 47 -2.00 -6.31 -7.47
CA ASP A 47 -3.24 -5.86 -8.11
C ASP A 47 -3.05 -4.88 -9.27
N HIS A 48 -1.87 -4.24 -9.38
CA HIS A 48 -1.59 -3.27 -10.42
C HIS A 48 -0.11 -3.26 -10.83
N TYR A 49 0.16 -2.72 -12.01
CA TYR A 49 1.52 -2.40 -12.45
C TYR A 49 1.64 -0.95 -12.87
N TYR A 50 2.87 -0.44 -12.81
CA TYR A 50 3.21 0.88 -13.32
C TYR A 50 4.64 0.89 -13.87
N CYS A 51 4.83 1.36 -15.08
CA CYS A 51 6.16 1.57 -15.67
C CYS A 51 6.58 3.03 -15.52
N PHE A 52 7.66 3.28 -14.79
CA PHE A 52 8.19 4.62 -14.57
C PHE A 52 8.87 5.24 -15.80
N ALA A 53 9.19 4.44 -16.83
CA ALA A 53 9.84 4.91 -18.03
C ALA A 53 8.85 5.26 -19.16
N CYS A 54 7.86 4.38 -19.44
CA CYS A 54 6.90 4.61 -20.51
C CYS A 54 5.51 5.06 -20.04
N GLY A 55 5.26 5.05 -18.70
CA GLY A 55 3.96 5.45 -18.13
C GLY A 55 2.85 4.40 -18.28
N GLU A 56 3.14 3.23 -18.83
CA GLU A 56 2.15 2.15 -18.99
C GLU A 56 1.73 1.63 -17.61
N HIS A 57 0.44 1.45 -17.40
CA HIS A 57 -0.13 1.04 -16.11
C HIS A 57 -1.47 0.34 -16.30
N GLY A 58 -1.90 -0.39 -15.29
CA GLY A 58 -3.19 -1.08 -15.29
C GLY A 58 -3.26 -2.23 -14.30
N ASP A 59 -4.30 -3.04 -14.42
CA ASP A 59 -4.50 -4.27 -13.66
C ASP A 59 -3.99 -5.52 -14.43
N VAL A 60 -4.26 -6.70 -13.88
CA VAL A 60 -3.83 -7.97 -14.50
C VAL A 60 -4.46 -8.21 -15.87
N ILE A 61 -5.66 -7.70 -16.12
CA ILE A 61 -6.35 -7.86 -17.41
C ILE A 61 -5.74 -6.91 -18.45
N ASP A 62 -5.48 -5.66 -18.05
CA ASP A 62 -4.77 -4.69 -18.89
C ASP A 62 -3.38 -5.21 -19.26
N PHE A 63 -2.66 -5.76 -18.30
CA PHE A 63 -1.35 -6.34 -18.48
C PHE A 63 -1.34 -7.46 -19.51
N ALA A 64 -2.22 -8.44 -19.34
CA ALA A 64 -2.33 -9.55 -20.31
C ALA A 64 -2.82 -9.06 -21.69
N GLY A 65 -3.79 -8.15 -21.70
CA GLY A 65 -4.29 -7.54 -22.96
C GLY A 65 -3.20 -6.84 -23.73
N ARG A 66 -2.36 -6.07 -23.04
CA ARG A 66 -1.24 -5.35 -23.64
C ARG A 66 -0.11 -6.28 -24.10
N LEU A 67 0.22 -7.26 -23.24
CA LEU A 67 1.29 -8.23 -23.51
C LEU A 67 1.02 -9.10 -24.74
N PHE A 68 -0.23 -9.55 -24.90
CA PHE A 68 -0.65 -10.44 -25.98
C PHE A 68 -1.42 -9.73 -27.10
N GLN A 69 -1.57 -8.41 -27.04
CA GLN A 69 -2.34 -7.61 -28.00
C GLN A 69 -3.79 -8.10 -28.15
N LEU A 70 -4.41 -8.43 -27.02
CA LEU A 70 -5.78 -8.95 -26.95
C LEU A 70 -6.75 -7.85 -26.51
N SER A 71 -8.04 -8.05 -26.85
CA SER A 71 -9.11 -7.26 -26.22
C SER A 71 -9.16 -7.58 -24.71
N LEU A 72 -9.70 -6.68 -23.90
CA LEU A 72 -9.84 -6.92 -22.44
C LEU A 72 -10.64 -8.19 -22.14
N TYR A 73 -11.64 -8.48 -22.95
CA TYR A 73 -12.45 -9.69 -22.82
C TYR A 73 -11.65 -10.97 -23.12
N ASP A 74 -10.86 -10.96 -24.21
CA ASP A 74 -10.02 -12.11 -24.58
C ASP A 74 -8.86 -12.30 -23.62
N ALA A 75 -8.30 -11.19 -23.10
CA ALA A 75 -7.30 -11.24 -22.04
C ALA A 75 -7.86 -11.87 -20.77
N ALA A 76 -9.05 -11.48 -20.34
CA ALA A 76 -9.71 -12.10 -19.20
C ALA A 76 -10.00 -13.60 -19.43
N ARG A 77 -10.45 -13.98 -20.64
CA ARG A 77 -10.64 -15.39 -20.99
C ARG A 77 -9.34 -16.19 -20.96
N LYS A 78 -8.26 -15.59 -21.50
CA LYS A 78 -6.92 -16.20 -21.47
C LYS A 78 -6.46 -16.43 -20.02
N LEU A 79 -6.55 -15.41 -19.17
CA LEU A 79 -6.21 -15.52 -17.75
C LEU A 79 -7.04 -16.59 -17.03
N MET A 80 -8.35 -16.67 -17.33
CA MET A 80 -9.18 -17.75 -16.78
C MET A 80 -8.69 -19.14 -17.20
N ALA A 81 -8.28 -19.31 -18.46
CA ALA A 81 -7.76 -20.58 -18.95
C ALA A 81 -6.40 -20.93 -18.33
N ASP A 82 -5.48 -19.97 -18.30
CA ASP A 82 -4.11 -20.15 -17.80
C ASP A 82 -4.06 -20.41 -16.29
N PHE A 83 -4.98 -19.82 -15.54
CA PHE A 83 -5.13 -20.02 -14.09
C PHE A 83 -6.21 -21.06 -13.71
N HIS A 84 -6.73 -21.81 -14.70
CA HIS A 84 -7.73 -22.85 -14.50
C HIS A 84 -8.97 -22.39 -13.71
N LEU A 85 -9.41 -21.15 -13.93
CA LEU A 85 -10.59 -20.59 -13.28
C LEU A 85 -11.87 -21.00 -14.01
N SER A 86 -12.89 -21.37 -13.26
CA SER A 86 -14.22 -21.68 -13.80
C SER A 86 -15.24 -20.68 -13.27
N PRO A 87 -16.13 -20.14 -14.14
CA PRO A 87 -17.14 -19.16 -13.72
C PRO A 87 -18.14 -19.71 -12.69
N ASP A 88 -18.29 -21.01 -12.63
CA ASP A 88 -19.23 -21.70 -11.74
C ASP A 88 -18.57 -22.30 -10.49
N LYS A 89 -17.25 -22.18 -10.34
CA LYS A 89 -16.55 -22.72 -9.18
C LYS A 89 -16.34 -21.59 -8.16
N PRO A 90 -16.82 -21.75 -6.92
CA PRO A 90 -16.53 -20.75 -5.89
C PRO A 90 -15.00 -20.64 -5.68
N PRO A 91 -14.49 -19.45 -5.32
CA PRO A 91 -13.07 -19.27 -5.06
C PRO A 91 -12.58 -20.29 -4.03
N SER A 92 -11.40 -20.83 -4.26
CA SER A 92 -10.83 -21.82 -3.35
C SER A 92 -10.64 -21.25 -1.94
N ALA A 93 -10.71 -22.10 -0.92
CA ALA A 93 -10.46 -21.69 0.46
C ALA A 93 -9.08 -21.00 0.60
N ALA A 94 -8.09 -21.44 -0.17
CA ALA A 94 -6.76 -20.82 -0.22
C ALA A 94 -6.80 -19.40 -0.81
N ALA A 95 -7.56 -19.17 -1.89
CA ALA A 95 -7.71 -17.84 -2.50
C ALA A 95 -8.44 -16.87 -1.55
N LEU A 96 -9.49 -17.34 -0.86
CA LEU A 96 -10.19 -16.54 0.15
C LEU A 96 -9.29 -16.21 1.35
N HIS A 97 -8.48 -17.15 1.80
CA HIS A 97 -7.51 -16.92 2.89
C HIS A 97 -6.43 -15.92 2.48
N ALA A 98 -5.86 -16.06 1.27
CA ALA A 98 -4.88 -15.11 0.74
C ALA A 98 -5.47 -13.70 0.60
N LYS A 99 -6.71 -13.57 0.10
CA LYS A 99 -7.42 -12.28 0.02
C LYS A 99 -7.58 -11.65 1.42
N ARG A 100 -7.95 -12.45 2.42
CA ARG A 100 -8.10 -11.96 3.81
C ARG A 100 -6.78 -11.41 4.38
N ILE A 101 -5.68 -12.16 4.22
CA ILE A 101 -4.35 -11.73 4.69
C ILE A 101 -3.93 -10.42 4.01
N ARG A 102 -4.15 -10.28 2.69
CA ARG A 102 -3.83 -9.05 1.94
C ARG A 102 -4.63 -7.86 2.47
N THR A 103 -5.94 -8.04 2.69
CA THR A 103 -6.80 -6.97 3.22
C THR A 103 -6.36 -6.53 4.61
N GLU A 104 -6.01 -7.47 5.48
CA GLU A 104 -5.50 -7.20 6.84
C GLU A 104 -4.14 -6.45 6.77
N ALA A 105 -3.24 -6.86 5.89
CA ALA A 105 -1.95 -6.19 5.70
C ALA A 105 -2.10 -4.77 5.13
N GLN A 106 -3.01 -4.57 4.18
CA GLN A 106 -3.32 -3.24 3.62
C GLN A 106 -3.90 -2.32 4.69
N GLN A 107 -4.84 -2.80 5.50
CA GLN A 107 -5.42 -2.04 6.61
C GLN A 107 -4.35 -1.66 7.65
N LEU A 108 -3.43 -2.57 7.96
CA LEU A 108 -2.32 -2.28 8.88
C LEU A 108 -1.43 -1.15 8.35
N MET A 109 -1.01 -1.23 7.09
CA MET A 109 -0.19 -0.19 6.44
C MET A 109 -0.90 1.17 6.41
N GLU A 110 -2.20 1.18 6.12
CA GLU A 110 -2.99 2.41 6.09
C GLU A 110 -3.13 3.02 7.48
N ASN A 111 -3.35 2.20 8.51
CA ASN A 111 -3.39 2.64 9.90
C ASN A 111 -2.03 3.18 10.37
N GLU A 112 -0.92 2.52 10.05
CA GLU A 112 0.42 3.00 10.37
C GLU A 112 0.69 4.36 9.70
N ARG A 113 0.31 4.52 8.44
CA ARG A 113 0.43 5.78 7.70
C ARG A 113 -0.39 6.88 8.37
N LEU A 114 -1.63 6.60 8.74
CA LEU A 114 -2.51 7.56 9.43
C LEU A 114 -1.91 7.98 10.78
N CYS A 115 -1.46 7.02 11.58
CA CYS A 115 -0.77 7.29 12.85
C CYS A 115 0.45 8.19 12.64
N PHE A 116 1.27 7.90 11.64
CA PHE A 116 2.44 8.73 11.33
C PHE A 116 2.06 10.17 11.00
N PHE A 117 1.03 10.39 10.17
CA PHE A 117 0.56 11.73 9.84
C PHE A 117 0.03 12.47 11.07
N VAL A 118 -0.82 11.83 11.87
CA VAL A 118 -1.39 12.45 13.08
C VAL A 118 -0.29 12.84 14.07
N LEU A 119 0.67 11.94 14.32
CA LEU A 119 1.79 12.22 15.23
C LEU A 119 2.72 13.30 14.68
N SER A 120 2.95 13.33 13.36
CA SER A 120 3.76 14.36 12.72
C SER A 120 3.11 15.74 12.82
N ASP A 121 1.80 15.82 12.61
CA ASP A 121 1.05 17.06 12.75
C ASP A 121 1.01 17.54 14.20
N TYR A 122 0.79 16.63 15.14
CA TYR A 122 0.84 16.94 16.56
C TYR A 122 2.23 17.47 16.98
N ALA A 123 3.30 16.80 16.56
CA ALA A 123 4.66 17.25 16.81
C ALA A 123 4.96 18.63 16.19
N ARG A 124 4.34 18.95 15.03
CA ARG A 124 4.44 20.27 14.41
C ARG A 124 3.75 21.34 15.25
N VAL A 125 2.56 21.05 15.76
CA VAL A 125 1.81 21.94 16.65
C VAL A 125 2.59 22.20 17.94
N LEU A 126 3.15 21.17 18.57
CA LEU A 126 3.95 21.33 19.78
C LEU A 126 5.20 22.17 19.53
N ARG A 127 5.89 21.98 18.41
CA ARG A 127 7.05 22.82 18.03
C ARG A 127 6.64 24.28 17.84
N TYR A 128 5.50 24.54 17.19
CA TYR A 128 4.97 25.88 17.05
C TYR A 128 4.65 26.51 18.41
N TRP A 129 3.99 25.79 19.33
CA TRP A 129 3.64 26.28 20.66
C TRP A 129 4.88 26.56 21.51
N LYS A 130 5.91 25.71 21.40
CA LYS A 130 7.18 25.91 22.08
C LYS A 130 7.86 27.22 21.71
N VAL A 131 7.75 27.64 20.46
CA VAL A 131 8.34 28.92 20.01
C VAL A 131 7.39 30.09 20.31
N ARG A 132 6.10 29.93 20.01
CA ARG A 132 5.11 31.02 20.08
C ARG A 132 4.76 31.45 21.49
N TYR A 133 4.78 30.54 22.44
CA TYR A 133 4.38 30.75 23.83
C TYR A 133 5.56 30.66 24.82
N ALA A 134 6.79 30.72 24.34
CA ALA A 134 7.97 30.81 25.22
C ALA A 134 7.92 32.11 26.03
N PRO A 135 8.17 32.06 27.34
CA PRO A 135 8.26 33.28 28.17
C PRO A 135 9.40 34.16 27.68
N GLN A 136 9.16 35.47 27.59
CA GLN A 136 10.14 36.44 27.13
C GLN A 136 11.07 36.92 28.26
N SER A 137 10.65 36.74 29.52
CA SER A 137 11.44 37.07 30.71
C SER A 137 11.27 35.98 31.79
N PRO A 138 12.22 35.87 32.75
CA PRO A 138 12.16 34.90 33.82
C PRO A 138 10.94 35.06 34.76
N ASP A 139 10.37 36.27 34.85
CA ASP A 139 9.27 36.61 35.74
C ASP A 139 7.90 36.50 35.07
N GLU A 140 7.88 36.17 33.76
CA GLU A 140 6.65 36.03 33.01
C GLU A 140 5.93 34.69 33.33
N PRO A 141 4.62 34.67 33.56
CA PRO A 141 3.89 33.46 33.82
C PRO A 141 3.93 32.52 32.62
N VAL A 142 4.28 31.25 32.85
CA VAL A 142 4.43 30.26 31.79
C VAL A 142 3.06 29.87 31.22
N HIS A 143 2.89 30.02 29.93
CA HIS A 143 1.67 29.68 29.25
C HIS A 143 1.43 28.15 29.21
N ALA A 144 0.19 27.68 29.44
CA ALA A 144 -0.14 26.25 29.49
C ALA A 144 0.30 25.48 28.23
N ARG A 145 0.16 26.05 27.04
CA ARG A 145 0.62 25.44 25.77
C ARG A 145 2.14 25.31 25.68
N PHE A 146 2.91 26.17 26.31
CA PHE A 146 4.36 26.02 26.40
C PHE A 146 4.74 24.86 27.28
N VAL A 147 4.06 24.69 28.44
CA VAL A 147 4.22 23.56 29.35
C VAL A 147 3.93 22.24 28.62
N GLU A 148 2.82 22.14 27.90
CA GLU A 148 2.47 20.96 27.11
C GLU A 148 3.52 20.66 26.04
N ALA A 149 3.96 21.68 25.30
CA ALA A 149 4.93 21.53 24.22
C ALA A 149 6.37 21.16 24.70
N THR A 150 6.69 21.45 25.95
CA THR A 150 7.98 21.09 26.57
C THR A 150 7.95 19.79 27.35
N GLY A 151 6.79 19.13 27.42
CA GLY A 151 6.59 17.93 28.21
C GLY A 151 6.52 18.22 29.69
N GLY A 152 5.79 19.29 30.03
CA GLY A 152 5.65 19.81 31.37
C GLY A 152 5.28 18.75 32.38
N ASP A 153 6.08 18.76 33.42
CA ASP A 153 5.92 18.05 34.68
C ASP A 153 5.98 16.52 34.66
N ARG A 154 7.20 16.00 34.49
CA ARG A 154 7.55 14.66 35.00
C ARG A 154 7.58 14.57 36.54
N LYS A 155 7.04 15.55 37.27
CA LYS A 155 7.11 15.62 38.73
C LYS A 155 5.78 15.49 39.48
N SER A 156 4.66 15.21 38.79
CA SER A 156 3.42 14.86 39.48
C SER A 156 3.06 13.40 39.19
N GLY A 157 3.53 12.53 40.08
CA GLY A 157 2.87 11.31 40.53
C GLY A 157 2.41 10.29 39.50
N SER A 158 3.13 9.19 39.41
CA SER A 158 2.61 7.83 39.29
C SER A 158 1.09 7.72 39.05
N ALA A 159 0.64 7.91 37.85
CA ALA A 159 -0.58 7.30 37.32
C ALA A 159 -0.15 6.27 36.29
N GLY A 160 -0.20 4.99 36.68
CA GLY A 160 0.27 3.89 35.85
C GLY A 160 -0.42 3.84 34.53
N MET A 161 0.35 3.85 33.46
CA MET A 161 -0.12 3.38 32.16
C MET A 161 -0.44 1.90 32.26
N PRO A 162 -1.60 1.44 31.81
CA PRO A 162 -1.86 0.02 31.67
C PRO A 162 -0.86 -0.57 30.70
N ARG A 163 -0.17 -1.64 31.10
CA ARG A 163 0.70 -2.40 30.22
C ARG A 163 -0.18 -3.07 29.16
N PRO A 164 0.22 -3.07 27.87
CA PRO A 164 -0.48 -3.86 26.87
C PRO A 164 -0.36 -5.35 27.23
N ILE A 165 -1.48 -6.05 27.11
CA ILE A 165 -1.63 -7.50 27.26
C ILE A 165 -1.05 -8.19 26.03
#